data_5bdf3926dcd08cd5f012b3d4c8b8189c
#
_entry.id   5bdf3926dcd08cd5f012b3d4c8b8189c
#
_cell.length_a   1.000
_cell.length_b   1.000
_cell.length_c   1.000
_cell.angle_alpha   90.00
_cell.angle_beta   90.00
_cell.angle_gamma   90.00
#
_symmetry.space_group_name_H-M   'P 1'
#
loop_
_entity.id
_entity.type
_entity.pdbx_description
1 polymer ?
#
loop_
_entity_poly.entity_id
_entity_poly.type
_entity_poly.pdbx_seq_one_letter_code
_entity_poly.pdbx_strand_id
1 'polypeptide(L)'
;TEKTYLGMLKDRVPRDSGLSIKTSWHDGKEPKTILKALQHPRARHELDEYDEVWIVVDHDGTDRRPFLAACRRITQSKVIGVVSVPCFEVWLNAHYGRVRNYQNQEDAQRHYLELTGLPAKEGKSLPDDFPFDAFTRARSNSRLPGVALPELNAQGPCPSTTMPHLLKRLGLL
;
A
#
# COMPACT_ATOMS: atom_id res chain seq x y z
N THR A 1 1.64 8.21 7.75
CA THR A 1 2.69 7.21 7.40
C THR A 1 2.66 6.89 5.91
N GLU A 2 1.55 6.42 5.36
CA GLU A 2 1.40 6.02 3.95
C GLU A 2 1.74 7.16 2.99
N LYS A 3 1.22 8.35 3.27
CA LYS A 3 1.48 9.57 2.49
C LYS A 3 2.97 9.85 2.38
N THR A 4 3.69 9.85 3.50
CA THR A 4 5.13 10.09 3.55
C THR A 4 5.87 9.00 2.79
N TYR A 5 5.55 7.71 3.06
CA TYR A 5 6.17 6.57 2.39
C TYR A 5 5.98 6.62 0.87
N LEU A 6 4.74 6.82 0.41
CA LEU A 6 4.44 6.87 -1.04
C LEU A 6 5.04 8.11 -1.72
N GLY A 7 5.17 9.23 -1.00
CA GLY A 7 5.91 10.40 -1.48
C GLY A 7 7.38 10.08 -1.71
N MET A 8 8.05 9.48 -0.74
CA MET A 8 9.45 9.04 -0.85
C MET A 8 9.61 7.97 -1.95
N LEU A 9 8.63 7.08 -2.10
CA LEU A 9 8.64 6.06 -3.15
C LEU A 9 8.65 6.67 -4.55
N LYS A 10 7.84 7.70 -4.77
CA LYS A 10 7.83 8.47 -6.04
C LYS A 10 9.21 9.03 -6.37
N ASP A 11 9.92 9.56 -5.39
CA ASP A 11 11.25 10.17 -5.57
C ASP A 11 12.34 9.13 -5.89
N ARG A 12 12.09 7.84 -5.64
CA ARG A 12 13.00 6.72 -5.96
C ARG A 12 12.79 6.11 -7.35
N VAL A 13 11.68 6.45 -8.02
CA VAL A 13 11.42 5.92 -9.36
C VAL A 13 12.48 6.41 -10.33
N PRO A 14 13.14 5.50 -11.09
CA PRO A 14 14.19 5.88 -12.04
C PRO A 14 13.68 6.87 -13.07
N ARG A 15 14.46 7.92 -13.33
CA ARG A 15 14.08 8.98 -14.29
C ARG A 15 13.93 8.47 -15.72
N ASP A 16 14.65 7.43 -16.07
CA ASP A 16 14.62 6.74 -17.37
C ASP A 16 13.54 5.68 -17.48
N SER A 17 12.73 5.49 -16.42
CA SER A 17 11.61 4.54 -16.42
C SER A 17 10.49 4.89 -17.40
N GLY A 18 10.45 6.12 -17.90
CA GLY A 18 9.34 6.63 -18.71
C GLY A 18 8.02 6.81 -17.96
N LEU A 19 8.02 6.70 -16.61
CA LEU A 19 6.83 6.84 -15.79
C LEU A 19 6.62 8.30 -15.37
N SER A 20 5.42 8.82 -15.59
CA SER A 20 4.92 10.07 -14.99
C SER A 20 3.97 9.74 -13.84
N ILE A 21 4.31 10.16 -12.62
CA ILE A 21 3.57 9.77 -11.41
C ILE A 21 2.96 11.00 -10.74
N LYS A 22 1.62 10.97 -10.58
CA LYS A 22 0.88 11.91 -9.76
C LYS A 22 0.38 11.18 -8.52
N THR A 23 0.54 11.78 -7.36
CA THR A 23 0.03 11.26 -6.09
C THR A 23 -1.13 12.13 -5.60
N SER A 24 -2.14 11.52 -5.04
CA SER A 24 -3.29 12.17 -4.45
C SER A 24 -3.65 11.52 -3.11
N TRP A 25 -4.17 12.29 -2.17
CA TRP A 25 -4.44 11.85 -0.80
C TRP A 25 -5.91 12.06 -0.47
N HIS A 26 -6.47 11.09 0.22
CA HIS A 26 -7.86 11.09 0.64
C HIS A 26 -7.97 10.73 2.12
N ASP A 27 -7.40 11.57 2.98
CA ASP A 27 -7.33 11.34 4.42
C ASP A 27 -8.71 11.01 5.03
N GLY A 28 -8.78 9.88 5.74
CA GLY A 28 -9.97 9.43 6.46
C GLY A 28 -11.17 9.06 5.59
N LYS A 29 -11.01 8.99 4.26
CA LYS A 29 -12.12 8.60 3.39
C LYS A 29 -12.15 7.08 3.19
N GLU A 30 -13.35 6.53 3.32
CA GLU A 30 -13.59 5.13 2.97
C GLU A 30 -13.25 4.85 1.50
N PRO A 31 -12.63 3.70 1.18
CA PRO A 31 -12.26 3.34 -0.19
C PRO A 31 -13.40 3.42 -1.20
N LYS A 32 -14.64 3.12 -0.75
CA LYS A 32 -15.85 3.27 -1.58
C LYS A 32 -16.09 4.72 -2.01
N THR A 33 -15.76 5.68 -1.17
CA THR A 33 -15.92 7.12 -1.48
C THR A 33 -14.90 7.55 -2.53
N ILE A 34 -13.67 7.03 -2.45
CA ILE A 34 -12.63 7.26 -3.46
C ILE A 34 -13.10 6.71 -4.81
N LEU A 35 -13.60 5.49 -4.87
CA LEU A 35 -14.10 4.89 -6.11
C LEU A 35 -15.30 5.66 -6.70
N LYS A 36 -16.24 6.11 -5.86
CA LYS A 36 -17.36 6.96 -6.32
C LYS A 36 -16.86 8.28 -6.90
N ALA A 37 -15.85 8.90 -6.28
CA ALA A 37 -15.24 10.11 -6.80
C ALA A 37 -14.61 9.88 -8.18
N LEU A 38 -13.88 8.75 -8.36
CA LEU A 38 -13.29 8.38 -9.65
C LEU A 38 -14.33 8.07 -10.74
N GLN A 39 -15.51 7.60 -10.36
CA GLN A 39 -16.60 7.32 -11.30
C GLN A 39 -17.41 8.55 -11.65
N HIS A 40 -17.21 9.69 -10.98
CA HIS A 40 -17.92 10.92 -11.29
C HIS A 40 -17.53 11.45 -12.69
N PRO A 41 -18.48 12.01 -13.50
CA PRO A 41 -18.20 12.46 -14.87
C PRO A 41 -16.99 13.40 -15.01
N ARG A 42 -16.79 14.31 -14.04
CA ARG A 42 -15.60 15.20 -14.02
C ARG A 42 -14.29 14.46 -13.82
N ALA A 43 -14.27 13.45 -12.94
CA ALA A 43 -13.09 12.66 -12.68
C ALA A 43 -12.78 11.66 -13.82
N ARG A 44 -13.77 11.26 -14.61
CA ARG A 44 -13.55 10.42 -15.79
C ARG A 44 -12.60 11.05 -16.79
N HIS A 45 -12.71 12.35 -17.05
CA HIS A 45 -11.75 13.05 -17.91
C HIS A 45 -10.33 13.06 -17.32
N GLU A 46 -10.20 13.19 -16.00
CA GLU A 46 -8.91 13.12 -15.35
C GLU A 46 -8.32 11.68 -15.40
N LEU A 47 -9.17 10.64 -15.32
CA LEU A 47 -8.73 9.24 -15.41
C LEU A 47 -8.22 8.89 -16.82
N ASP A 48 -8.78 9.48 -17.87
CA ASP A 48 -8.35 9.26 -19.26
C ASP A 48 -6.88 9.72 -19.49
N GLU A 49 -6.35 10.57 -18.60
CA GLU A 49 -4.95 11.00 -18.63
C GLU A 49 -3.98 9.97 -18.03
N TYR A 50 -4.48 8.92 -17.36
CA TYR A 50 -3.65 7.92 -16.69
C TYR A 50 -3.85 6.52 -17.26
N ASP A 51 -2.77 5.85 -17.58
CA ASP A 51 -2.79 4.43 -17.98
C ASP A 51 -3.22 3.54 -16.80
N GLU A 52 -2.78 3.89 -15.60
CA GLU A 52 -3.05 3.11 -14.38
C GLU A 52 -3.31 4.02 -13.18
N VAL A 53 -4.24 3.60 -12.33
CA VAL A 53 -4.51 4.21 -11.02
C VAL A 53 -4.34 3.16 -9.93
N TRP A 54 -3.44 3.41 -9.00
CA TRP A 54 -3.17 2.52 -7.88
C TRP A 54 -3.72 3.13 -6.59
N ILE A 55 -4.61 2.40 -5.91
CA ILE A 55 -5.26 2.86 -4.68
C ILE A 55 -4.77 2.00 -3.52
N VAL A 56 -3.98 2.60 -2.63
CA VAL A 56 -3.45 1.93 -1.44
C VAL A 56 -4.42 2.13 -0.29
N VAL A 57 -4.84 1.02 0.32
CA VAL A 57 -5.79 1.00 1.42
C VAL A 57 -5.42 -0.04 2.48
N ASP A 58 -5.81 0.23 3.71
CA ASP A 58 -5.73 -0.71 4.81
C ASP A 58 -6.97 -1.62 4.87
N HIS A 59 -6.77 -2.82 5.39
CA HIS A 59 -7.87 -3.73 5.69
C HIS A 59 -8.74 -3.19 6.84
N ASP A 60 -8.13 -2.77 7.95
CA ASP A 60 -8.80 -2.16 9.12
C ASP A 60 -10.04 -2.95 9.59
N GLY A 61 -9.94 -4.27 9.65
CA GLY A 61 -11.05 -5.14 10.01
C GLY A 61 -12.19 -5.22 8.99
N THR A 62 -12.07 -4.57 7.84
CA THR A 62 -13.11 -4.53 6.79
C THR A 62 -12.69 -5.33 5.57
N ASP A 63 -13.51 -6.28 5.13
CA ASP A 63 -13.28 -7.05 3.90
C ASP A 63 -13.17 -6.11 2.69
N ARG A 64 -12.02 -6.11 2.04
CA ARG A 64 -11.73 -5.25 0.87
C ARG A 64 -12.00 -5.93 -0.48
N ARG A 65 -12.41 -7.19 -0.51
CA ARG A 65 -12.76 -7.90 -1.76
C ARG A 65 -13.85 -7.20 -2.57
N PRO A 66 -14.92 -6.63 -1.98
CA PRO A 66 -15.89 -5.82 -2.72
C PRO A 66 -15.27 -4.55 -3.35
N PHE A 67 -14.35 -3.88 -2.64
CA PHE A 67 -13.61 -2.75 -3.16
C PHE A 67 -12.73 -3.14 -4.35
N LEU A 68 -11.97 -4.23 -4.23
CA LEU A 68 -11.11 -4.75 -5.29
C LEU A 68 -11.90 -5.17 -6.53
N ALA A 69 -13.09 -5.77 -6.33
CA ALA A 69 -14.01 -6.10 -7.42
C ALA A 69 -14.52 -4.83 -8.12
N ALA A 70 -14.79 -3.76 -7.37
CA ALA A 70 -15.22 -2.48 -7.93
C ALA A 70 -14.09 -1.79 -8.72
N CYS A 71 -12.84 -1.88 -8.28
CA CYS A 71 -11.67 -1.40 -9.04
C CYS A 71 -11.63 -2.04 -10.43
N ARG A 72 -11.79 -3.37 -10.51
CA ARG A 72 -11.79 -4.11 -11.79
C ARG A 72 -12.90 -3.76 -12.76
N ARG A 73 -13.99 -3.14 -12.27
CA ARG A 73 -15.13 -2.71 -13.11
C ARG A 73 -14.94 -1.34 -13.77
N ILE A 74 -13.92 -0.59 -13.35
CA ILE A 74 -13.61 0.70 -13.97
C ILE A 74 -12.86 0.43 -15.27
N THR A 75 -13.37 0.95 -16.38
CA THR A 75 -12.87 0.67 -17.73
C THR A 75 -12.12 1.82 -18.38
N GLN A 76 -12.22 3.05 -17.84
CA GLN A 76 -11.58 4.26 -18.37
C GLN A 76 -10.05 4.22 -18.22
N SER A 77 -9.58 3.64 -17.11
CA SER A 77 -8.17 3.34 -16.89
C SER A 77 -8.06 2.05 -16.09
N LYS A 78 -6.88 1.45 -16.02
CA LYS A 78 -6.64 0.27 -15.20
C LYS A 78 -6.56 0.69 -13.73
N VAL A 79 -7.60 0.41 -12.95
CA VAL A 79 -7.64 0.72 -11.51
C VAL A 79 -7.26 -0.52 -10.70
N ILE A 80 -6.28 -0.37 -9.83
CA ILE A 80 -5.69 -1.45 -9.06
C ILE A 80 -5.74 -1.08 -7.57
N GLY A 81 -6.33 -1.96 -6.76
CA GLY A 81 -6.29 -1.86 -5.31
C GLY A 81 -5.06 -2.55 -4.73
N VAL A 82 -4.36 -1.86 -3.86
CA VAL A 82 -3.28 -2.39 -3.03
C VAL A 82 -3.78 -2.47 -1.60
N VAL A 83 -3.79 -3.67 -1.04
CA VAL A 83 -4.33 -3.92 0.30
C VAL A 83 -3.25 -4.47 1.21
N SER A 84 -3.16 -3.92 2.42
CA SER A 84 -2.36 -4.44 3.52
C SER A 84 -3.26 -4.96 4.65
N VAL A 85 -2.99 -6.16 5.15
CA VAL A 85 -3.77 -6.87 6.17
C VAL A 85 -2.88 -7.18 7.36
N PRO A 86 -3.16 -6.68 8.55
CA PRO A 86 -4.34 -5.91 8.94
C PRO A 86 -4.26 -4.41 8.58
N CYS A 87 -3.06 -3.84 8.38
CA CYS A 87 -2.81 -2.43 8.11
C CYS A 87 -1.47 -2.23 7.38
N PHE A 88 -1.16 -1.00 7.00
CA PHE A 88 0.04 -0.64 6.22
C PHE A 88 1.34 -0.94 6.98
N GLU A 89 1.32 -0.93 8.30
CA GLU A 89 2.49 -1.25 9.13
C GLU A 89 3.02 -2.68 8.87
N VAL A 90 2.24 -3.60 8.32
CA VAL A 90 2.76 -4.90 7.84
C VAL A 90 3.88 -4.69 6.81
N TRP A 91 3.70 -3.75 5.89
CA TRP A 91 4.72 -3.41 4.90
C TRP A 91 5.92 -2.70 5.54
N LEU A 92 5.68 -1.76 6.45
CA LEU A 92 6.75 -1.04 7.15
C LEU A 92 7.59 -1.97 8.02
N ASN A 93 6.95 -2.84 8.80
CA ASN A 93 7.62 -3.84 9.64
C ASN A 93 8.52 -4.76 8.81
N ALA A 94 8.09 -5.10 7.60
CA ALA A 94 8.85 -5.96 6.69
C ALA A 94 10.20 -5.36 6.26
N HIS A 95 10.36 -4.04 6.30
CA HIS A 95 11.64 -3.38 6.03
C HIS A 95 12.70 -3.68 7.12
N TYR A 96 12.26 -3.86 8.35
CA TYR A 96 13.14 -4.16 9.48
C TYR A 96 13.41 -5.67 9.62
N GLY A 97 12.34 -6.47 9.51
CA GLY A 97 12.42 -7.91 9.72
C GLY A 97 11.17 -8.64 9.25
N ARG A 98 11.14 -9.95 9.47
CA ARG A 98 9.97 -10.76 9.11
C ARG A 98 8.77 -10.38 9.95
N VAL A 99 7.62 -10.22 9.28
CA VAL A 99 6.33 -9.98 9.96
C VAL A 99 5.94 -11.14 10.88
N ARG A 100 5.20 -10.81 11.93
CA ARG A 100 4.63 -11.77 12.88
C ARG A 100 3.21 -12.16 12.46
N ASN A 101 2.65 -13.14 13.12
CA ASN A 101 1.22 -13.44 13.01
C ASN A 101 0.44 -12.44 13.87
N TYR A 102 -0.04 -11.35 13.26
CA TYR A 102 -0.76 -10.29 13.97
C TYR A 102 -2.21 -10.69 14.24
N GLN A 103 -2.71 -10.36 15.43
CA GLN A 103 -4.11 -10.57 15.81
C GLN A 103 -5.03 -9.50 15.21
N ASN A 104 -4.55 -8.26 15.13
CA ASN A 104 -5.28 -7.08 14.65
C ASN A 104 -4.30 -5.97 14.22
N GLN A 105 -4.84 -4.81 13.84
CA GLN A 105 -4.02 -3.67 13.43
C GLN A 105 -3.19 -3.09 14.59
N GLU A 106 -3.74 -3.05 15.81
CA GLU A 106 -3.03 -2.52 16.99
C GLU A 106 -1.77 -3.35 17.29
N ASP A 107 -1.83 -4.66 17.05
CA ASP A 107 -0.67 -5.55 17.23
C ASP A 107 0.42 -5.28 16.18
N ALA A 108 0.04 -5.05 14.93
CA ALA A 108 0.98 -4.68 13.87
C ALA A 108 1.61 -3.30 14.11
N GLN A 109 0.82 -2.33 14.57
CA GLN A 109 1.28 -0.98 14.94
C GLN A 109 2.21 -1.02 16.14
N ARG A 110 1.87 -1.80 17.17
CA ARG A 110 2.77 -1.99 18.33
C ARG A 110 4.11 -2.59 17.92
N HIS A 111 4.11 -3.59 17.04
CA HIS A 111 5.35 -4.15 16.49
C HIS A 111 6.17 -3.10 15.74
N TYR A 112 5.52 -2.20 15.00
CA TYR A 112 6.21 -1.08 14.36
C TYR A 112 6.91 -0.17 15.37
N LEU A 113 6.23 0.19 16.46
CA LEU A 113 6.84 0.98 17.54
C LEU A 113 8.01 0.24 18.22
N GLU A 114 7.90 -1.07 18.43
CA GLU A 114 8.99 -1.91 18.96
C GLU A 114 10.23 -1.87 18.04
N LEU A 115 10.02 -1.94 16.72
CA LEU A 115 11.09 -1.95 15.72
C LEU A 115 11.77 -0.59 15.52
N THR A 116 11.01 0.48 15.63
CA THR A 116 11.48 1.85 15.36
C THR A 116 11.94 2.59 16.61
N GLY A 117 11.51 2.16 17.80
CA GLY A 117 11.73 2.90 19.04
C GLY A 117 10.97 4.22 19.12
N LEU A 118 10.03 4.48 18.19
CA LEU A 118 9.24 5.69 18.21
C LEU A 118 8.26 5.71 19.41
N PRO A 119 8.04 6.89 20.02
CA PRO A 119 6.99 7.02 21.01
C PRO A 119 5.60 6.82 20.38
N ALA A 120 4.65 6.31 21.15
CA ALA A 120 3.30 5.94 20.64
C ALA A 120 2.60 7.09 19.89
N LYS A 121 2.79 8.35 20.32
CA LYS A 121 2.26 9.55 19.65
C LYS A 121 2.82 9.78 18.24
N GLU A 122 3.96 9.19 17.92
CA GLU A 122 4.68 9.33 16.65
C GLU A 122 4.59 8.06 15.79
N GLY A 123 3.83 7.06 16.21
CA GLY A 123 3.69 5.78 15.52
C GLY A 123 3.13 5.85 14.09
N LYS A 124 2.67 7.04 13.68
CA LYS A 124 2.25 7.31 12.29
C LYS A 124 3.31 8.06 11.48
N SER A 125 4.55 8.15 11.96
CA SER A 125 5.68 8.74 11.22
C SER A 125 6.66 7.66 10.75
N LEU A 126 7.54 8.05 9.84
CA LEU A 126 8.72 7.27 9.48
C LEU A 126 9.91 7.88 10.22
N PRO A 127 10.74 7.08 10.92
CA PRO A 127 11.96 7.59 11.52
C PRO A 127 12.97 7.98 10.42
N ASP A 128 13.90 8.88 10.75
CA ASP A 128 14.89 9.37 9.78
C ASP A 128 15.80 8.28 9.25
N ASP A 129 16.05 7.24 10.04
CA ASP A 129 16.85 6.06 9.70
C ASP A 129 16.03 4.89 9.14
N PHE A 130 14.78 5.13 8.74
CA PHE A 130 13.94 4.10 8.16
C PHE A 130 14.66 3.43 6.96
N PRO A 131 14.80 2.09 6.95
CA PRO A 131 15.54 1.37 5.91
C PRO A 131 14.78 1.33 4.59
N PHE A 132 14.51 2.51 4.01
CA PHE A 132 13.59 2.71 2.90
C PHE A 132 13.96 1.87 1.66
N ASP A 133 15.26 1.76 1.33
CA ASP A 133 15.72 1.07 0.11
C ASP A 133 15.79 -0.47 0.27
N ALA A 134 15.34 -1.01 1.41
CA ALA A 134 15.35 -2.46 1.66
C ALA A 134 14.18 -3.21 0.97
N PHE A 135 13.75 -2.79 -0.22
CA PHE A 135 12.56 -3.32 -0.92
C PHE A 135 12.57 -4.83 -1.13
N THR A 136 13.68 -5.40 -1.58
CA THR A 136 13.81 -6.85 -1.81
C THR A 136 13.63 -7.63 -0.51
N ARG A 137 14.24 -7.14 0.58
CA ARG A 137 14.09 -7.72 1.92
C ARG A 137 12.65 -7.59 2.42
N ALA A 138 12.05 -6.39 2.29
CA ALA A 138 10.68 -6.14 2.69
C ALA A 138 9.69 -7.04 1.93
N ARG A 139 9.87 -7.24 0.63
CA ARG A 139 9.07 -8.20 -0.15
C ARG A 139 9.13 -9.61 0.42
N SER A 140 10.31 -10.09 0.80
CA SER A 140 10.49 -11.43 1.35
C SER A 140 9.90 -11.56 2.76
N ASN A 141 10.01 -10.51 3.56
CA ASN A 141 9.62 -10.45 4.96
C ASN A 141 8.12 -10.15 5.17
N SER A 142 7.40 -9.63 4.16
CA SER A 142 6.01 -9.17 4.29
C SER A 142 4.96 -10.27 4.39
N ARG A 143 5.40 -11.51 4.55
CA ARG A 143 4.55 -12.70 4.67
C ARG A 143 5.16 -13.74 5.60
N LEU A 144 4.31 -14.60 6.13
CA LEU A 144 4.76 -15.75 6.92
C LEU A 144 5.45 -16.80 6.03
N PRO A 145 6.33 -17.65 6.61
CA PRO A 145 6.95 -18.75 5.88
C PRO A 145 5.90 -19.66 5.23
N GLY A 146 6.13 -20.05 3.97
CA GLY A 146 5.21 -20.90 3.21
C GLY A 146 3.95 -20.21 2.68
N VAL A 147 3.72 -18.93 3.02
CA VAL A 147 2.59 -18.16 2.50
C VAL A 147 3.00 -17.44 1.22
N ALA A 148 2.26 -17.64 0.14
CA ALA A 148 2.50 -16.95 -1.12
C ALA A 148 2.18 -15.45 -1.02
N LEU A 149 2.86 -14.63 -1.85
CA LEU A 149 2.45 -13.25 -2.05
C LEU A 149 1.03 -13.24 -2.65
N PRO A 150 0.08 -12.47 -2.09
CA PRO A 150 -1.24 -12.36 -2.70
C PRO A 150 -1.14 -11.85 -4.15
N GLU A 151 -2.05 -12.28 -5.00
CA GLU A 151 -2.10 -11.81 -6.38
C GLU A 151 -2.39 -10.31 -6.47
N LEU A 152 -2.05 -9.74 -7.62
CA LEU A 152 -2.37 -8.35 -7.92
C LEU A 152 -3.87 -8.10 -7.78
N ASN A 153 -4.23 -6.99 -7.12
CA ASN A 153 -5.62 -6.62 -6.93
C ASN A 153 -6.44 -7.67 -6.14
N ALA A 154 -5.78 -8.37 -5.19
CA ALA A 154 -6.38 -9.33 -4.30
C ALA A 154 -6.07 -9.00 -2.83
N GLN A 155 -6.96 -9.41 -1.93
CA GLN A 155 -6.74 -9.39 -0.49
C GLN A 155 -6.20 -10.75 -0.06
N GLY A 156 -5.05 -10.73 0.60
CA GLY A 156 -4.44 -11.95 1.17
C GLY A 156 -4.87 -12.23 2.60
N PRO A 157 -4.30 -13.29 3.22
CA PRO A 157 -4.49 -13.59 4.63
C PRO A 157 -3.79 -12.56 5.53
N CYS A 158 -4.05 -12.61 6.84
CA CYS A 158 -3.29 -11.84 7.83
C CYS A 158 -2.06 -12.65 8.29
N PRO A 159 -0.85 -12.07 8.29
CA PRO A 159 -0.45 -10.82 7.67
C PRO A 159 -0.15 -10.96 6.17
N SER A 160 -0.48 -9.94 5.41
CA SER A 160 -0.06 -9.84 4.02
C SER A 160 -0.13 -8.41 3.49
N THR A 161 0.52 -8.15 2.36
CA THR A 161 0.39 -6.90 1.61
C THR A 161 0.64 -7.13 0.13
N THR A 162 -0.05 -6.39 -0.72
CA THR A 162 0.19 -6.37 -2.17
C THR A 162 1.09 -5.20 -2.62
N MET A 163 1.70 -4.47 -1.69
CA MET A 163 2.69 -3.41 -1.98
C MET A 163 3.82 -3.84 -2.92
N PRO A 164 4.36 -5.10 -2.85
CA PRO A 164 5.40 -5.54 -3.78
C PRO A 164 5.01 -5.44 -5.26
N HIS A 165 3.73 -5.55 -5.61
CA HIS A 165 3.28 -5.38 -6.99
C HIS A 165 3.41 -3.93 -7.47
N LEU A 166 3.09 -2.97 -6.60
CA LEU A 166 3.28 -1.55 -6.89
C LEU A 166 4.78 -1.24 -7.11
N LEU A 167 5.66 -1.72 -6.21
CA LEU A 167 7.09 -1.49 -6.34
C LEU A 167 7.65 -2.12 -7.62
N LYS A 168 7.23 -3.33 -7.97
CA LYS A 168 7.60 -3.97 -9.23
C LYS A 168 7.16 -3.14 -10.43
N ARG A 169 5.94 -2.59 -10.40
CA ARG A 169 5.44 -1.71 -11.48
C ARG A 169 6.24 -0.43 -11.61
N LEU A 170 6.77 0.09 -10.50
CA LEU A 170 7.61 1.28 -10.44
C LEU A 170 9.09 1.01 -10.80
N GLY A 171 9.48 -0.24 -11.06
CA GLY A 171 10.86 -0.61 -11.36
C GLY A 171 11.80 -0.62 -10.15
N LEU A 172 11.24 -0.78 -8.93
CA LEU A 172 11.98 -0.79 -7.67
C LEU A 172 12.20 -2.21 -7.09
N LEU A 173 11.63 -3.22 -7.74
CA LEU A 173 11.76 -4.66 -7.44
C LEU A 173 11.95 -5.47 -8.71
#